data_082d0199885833c842b8d0c08804d5d6
#
_entry.id   082d0199885833c842b8d0c08804d5d6
#
_cell.length_a   1.000
_cell.length_b   1.000
_cell.length_c   1.000
_cell.angle_alpha   90.00
_cell.angle_beta   90.00
_cell.angle_gamma   90.00
#
_symmetry.space_group_name_H-M   'P 1'
#
loop_
_entity.id
_entity.type
_entity.pdbx_description
1 polymer ?
#
loop_
_entity_poly.entity_id
_entity_poly.type
_entity_poly.pdbx_seq_one_letter_code
_entity_poly.pdbx_strand_id
1 'polypeptide(L)'
;MCIVDTNGKITALSSGKTKVICTSESGKEKALQVIVNEKIETTVEENTDEDEYIFAHSDTELLTEADLENKDDFQLRLGLNEIYARHHCTFKTPEIADYFKSKSWYSADETLTSEMMNNHMSEYFNEIELKNISFIQAHR
;
A
#
# COMPACT_ATOMS: atom_id res chain seq x y z
N MET A 1 -13.42 16.21 16.64
CA MET A 1 -14.13 16.83 17.76
C MET A 1 -14.39 15.78 18.82
N CYS A 2 -14.17 16.07 20.08
CA CYS A 2 -14.40 15.13 21.19
C CYS A 2 -15.48 15.64 22.11
N ILE A 3 -16.32 14.73 22.60
CA ILE A 3 -17.32 15.02 23.63
C ILE A 3 -16.95 14.27 24.91
N VAL A 4 -16.95 14.96 26.01
CA VAL A 4 -16.76 14.37 27.34
C VAL A 4 -18.08 14.39 28.07
N ASP A 5 -18.58 13.24 28.45
CA ASP A 5 -19.80 13.14 29.22
C ASP A 5 -19.58 13.40 30.73
N THR A 6 -20.64 13.41 31.50
CA THR A 6 -20.58 13.63 32.95
C THR A 6 -19.82 12.53 33.72
N ASN A 7 -19.62 11.38 33.11
CA ASN A 7 -18.88 10.25 33.67
C ASN A 7 -17.42 10.22 33.22
N GLY A 8 -16.95 11.22 32.48
CA GLY A 8 -15.60 11.30 31.96
C GLY A 8 -15.35 10.46 30.71
N LYS A 9 -16.40 9.94 30.08
CA LYS A 9 -16.28 9.19 28.83
C LYS A 9 -15.96 10.17 27.68
N ILE A 10 -14.88 9.90 26.99
CA ILE A 10 -14.44 10.69 25.83
C ILE A 10 -14.84 9.94 24.58
N THR A 11 -15.60 10.59 23.70
CA THR A 11 -15.96 10.06 22.40
C THR A 11 -15.38 10.95 21.31
N ALA A 12 -14.53 10.37 20.48
CA ALA A 12 -14.01 11.08 19.32
C ALA A 12 -15.07 11.08 18.20
N LEU A 13 -15.47 12.26 17.75
CA LEU A 13 -16.48 12.43 16.70
C LEU A 13 -15.88 12.63 15.32
N SER A 14 -14.61 12.99 15.24
CA SER A 14 -13.90 13.19 13.98
C SER A 14 -12.42 13.00 14.17
N SER A 15 -11.73 12.65 13.10
CA SER A 15 -10.26 12.62 13.09
C SER A 15 -9.69 14.03 13.25
N GLY A 16 -8.57 14.14 13.91
CA GLY A 16 -7.85 15.39 14.12
C GLY A 16 -7.24 15.51 15.51
N LYS A 17 -6.46 16.56 15.67
CA LYS A 17 -5.89 16.90 16.98
C LYS A 17 -6.92 17.66 17.80
N THR A 18 -7.33 17.08 18.90
CA THR A 18 -8.29 17.70 19.81
C THR A 18 -7.73 17.78 21.21
N LYS A 19 -7.86 18.94 21.82
CA LYS A 19 -7.55 19.14 23.23
C LYS A 19 -8.81 18.92 24.04
N VAL A 20 -8.79 17.90 24.90
CA VAL A 20 -9.90 17.62 25.80
C VAL A 20 -9.58 18.23 27.17
N ILE A 21 -10.47 19.05 27.65
CA ILE A 21 -10.39 19.63 28.99
C ILE A 21 -11.37 18.89 29.87
N CYS A 22 -10.86 18.17 30.85
CA CYS A 22 -11.68 17.49 31.85
C CYS A 22 -11.71 18.37 33.11
N THR A 23 -12.89 18.81 33.50
CA THR A 23 -13.11 19.50 34.75
C THR A 23 -13.58 18.51 35.81
N SER A 24 -12.81 18.32 36.85
CA SER A 24 -13.24 17.49 37.98
C SER A 24 -14.21 18.22 38.89
N GLU A 25 -15.01 17.51 39.68
CA GLU A 25 -15.93 18.08 40.65
C GLU A 25 -15.26 18.99 41.69
N SER A 26 -13.96 18.84 41.90
CA SER A 26 -13.16 19.71 42.75
C SER A 26 -12.71 21.01 42.07
N GLY A 27 -13.16 21.29 40.85
CA GLY A 27 -12.84 22.50 40.12
C GLY A 27 -11.44 22.55 39.54
N LYS A 28 -10.72 21.44 39.53
CA LYS A 28 -9.41 21.35 38.91
C LYS A 28 -9.56 20.96 37.46
N GLU A 29 -9.21 21.83 36.55
CA GLU A 29 -9.10 21.52 35.14
C GLU A 29 -7.80 20.76 34.89
N LYS A 30 -7.93 19.58 34.30
CA LYS A 30 -6.81 18.83 33.81
C LYS A 30 -6.91 18.77 32.28
N ALA A 31 -6.01 19.44 31.60
CA ALA A 31 -5.92 19.33 30.14
C ALA A 31 -5.35 17.97 29.76
N LEU A 32 -6.16 17.17 29.10
CA LEU A 32 -5.74 15.93 28.50
C LEU A 32 -5.64 16.15 26.99
N GLN A 33 -4.45 16.05 26.45
CA GLN A 33 -4.28 16.09 25.02
C GLN A 33 -4.57 14.72 24.44
N VAL A 34 -5.70 14.60 23.77
CA VAL A 34 -6.02 13.43 22.97
C VAL A 34 -5.54 13.67 21.54
N ILE A 35 -4.51 12.98 21.16
CA ILE A 35 -4.02 13.02 19.79
C ILE A 35 -4.71 11.88 19.03
N VAL A 36 -5.68 12.25 18.21
CA VAL A 36 -6.21 11.34 17.19
C VAL A 36 -5.26 11.44 16.01
N ASN A 37 -4.37 10.51 15.91
CA ASN A 37 -3.36 10.49 14.85
C ASN A 37 -3.94 9.78 13.64
N GLU A 38 -4.31 10.53 12.62
CA GLU A 38 -4.81 10.00 11.36
C GLU A 38 -3.87 8.95 10.76
N LYS A 39 -2.56 9.15 10.91
CA LYS A 39 -1.57 8.21 10.40
C LYS A 39 -1.61 6.86 11.10
N ILE A 40 -1.97 6.82 12.38
CA ILE A 40 -2.11 5.55 13.13
C ILE A 40 -3.44 4.89 12.79
N GLU A 41 -4.50 5.65 12.66
CA GLU A 41 -5.81 5.14 12.25
C GLU A 41 -5.77 4.59 10.83
N THR A 42 -5.13 5.33 9.92
CA THR A 42 -4.94 4.90 8.54
C THR A 42 -4.13 3.61 8.45
N THR A 43 -3.14 3.42 9.31
CA THR A 43 -2.30 2.22 9.32
C THR A 43 -3.01 1.00 9.89
N VAL A 44 -3.98 1.19 10.78
CA VAL A 44 -4.68 0.09 11.47
C VAL A 44 -5.96 -0.33 10.77
N GLU A 45 -6.68 0.60 10.14
CA GLU A 45 -8.00 0.34 9.56
C GLU A 45 -7.96 0.12 8.04
N GLU A 46 -6.98 0.69 7.39
CA GLU A 46 -6.80 0.54 5.96
C GLU A 46 -5.61 -0.39 5.66
N ASN A 47 -5.78 -1.67 5.92
CA ASN A 47 -5.17 -2.63 5.01
C ASN A 47 -5.93 -2.50 3.69
N THR A 48 -5.77 -1.37 3.05
CA THR A 48 -6.20 -1.23 1.68
C THR A 48 -5.33 -2.13 0.84
N ASP A 49 -5.87 -2.67 -0.21
CA ASP A 49 -5.12 -3.46 -1.18
C ASP A 49 -3.83 -2.75 -1.64
N GLU A 50 -3.74 -1.45 -1.46
CA GLU A 50 -2.56 -0.63 -1.76
C GLU A 50 -1.31 -1.01 -0.95
N ASP A 51 -1.47 -1.41 0.32
CA ASP A 51 -0.34 -1.85 1.16
C ASP A 51 0.25 -3.20 0.72
N GLU A 52 -0.50 -3.96 -0.06
CA GLU A 52 -0.03 -5.23 -0.61
C GLU A 52 0.76 -5.08 -1.91
N TYR A 53 0.81 -3.87 -2.48
CA TYR A 53 1.53 -3.57 -3.71
C TYR A 53 2.82 -2.78 -3.46
N ILE A 54 3.83 -3.06 -4.24
CA ILE A 54 5.06 -2.24 -4.28
C ILE A 54 4.80 -0.97 -5.09
N PHE A 55 4.09 -1.12 -6.21
CA PHE A 55 3.68 -0.03 -7.09
C PHE A 55 2.17 -0.13 -7.37
N ALA A 56 1.37 0.36 -6.44
CA ALA A 56 -0.09 0.21 -6.48
C ALA A 56 -0.75 0.72 -7.77
N HIS A 57 -0.18 1.75 -8.38
CA HIS A 57 -0.72 2.41 -9.56
C HIS A 57 0.06 2.14 -10.85
N SER A 58 0.89 1.10 -10.89
CA SER A 58 1.73 0.79 -12.05
C SER A 58 0.96 0.43 -13.33
N ASP A 59 -0.32 0.13 -13.20
CA ASP A 59 -1.23 -0.17 -14.31
C ASP A 59 -1.97 1.07 -14.87
N THR A 60 -2.01 2.15 -14.11
CA THR A 60 -2.76 3.37 -14.43
C THR A 60 -1.92 4.63 -14.50
N GLU A 61 -0.77 4.65 -13.84
CA GLU A 61 0.12 5.81 -13.76
C GLU A 61 1.56 5.45 -14.09
N LEU A 62 2.27 6.40 -14.69
CA LEU A 62 3.69 6.24 -14.96
C LEU A 62 4.49 6.38 -13.66
N LEU A 63 5.38 5.45 -13.42
CA LEU A 63 6.32 5.51 -12.30
C LEU A 63 7.35 6.62 -12.51
N THR A 64 7.77 7.21 -11.41
CA THR A 64 8.78 8.26 -11.37
C THR A 64 10.03 7.80 -10.63
N GLU A 65 11.12 8.55 -10.75
CA GLU A 65 12.35 8.27 -9.99
C GLU A 65 12.10 8.28 -8.48
N ALA A 66 11.20 9.14 -8.00
CA ALA A 66 10.82 9.21 -6.59
C ALA A 66 10.17 7.91 -6.09
N ASP A 67 9.44 7.21 -6.96
CA ASP A 67 8.82 5.92 -6.61
C ASP A 67 9.87 4.81 -6.42
N LEU A 68 11.01 4.92 -7.10
CA LEU A 68 12.10 3.95 -7.06
C LEU A 68 13.18 4.28 -6.02
N GLU A 69 13.31 5.54 -5.64
CA GLU A 69 14.42 6.08 -4.85
C GLU A 69 14.63 5.38 -3.49
N ASN A 70 13.56 4.95 -2.86
CA ASN A 70 13.60 4.30 -1.55
C ASN A 70 13.53 2.78 -1.61
N LYS A 71 13.72 2.20 -2.79
CA LYS A 71 13.61 0.76 -3.01
C LYS A 71 14.97 0.17 -3.37
N ASP A 72 15.29 -0.96 -2.76
CA ASP A 72 16.48 -1.73 -3.12
C ASP A 72 16.26 -2.53 -4.42
N ASP A 73 17.31 -3.12 -4.96
CA ASP A 73 17.24 -3.91 -6.20
C ASP A 73 16.25 -5.08 -6.11
N PHE A 74 16.16 -5.71 -4.94
CA PHE A 74 15.19 -6.78 -4.72
C PHE A 74 13.75 -6.28 -4.75
N GLN A 75 13.48 -5.15 -4.13
CA GLN A 75 12.16 -4.51 -4.16
C GLN A 75 11.79 -4.04 -5.57
N LEU A 76 12.75 -3.49 -6.32
CA LEU A 76 12.54 -3.13 -7.73
C LEU A 76 12.24 -4.36 -8.58
N ARG A 77 12.91 -5.46 -8.33
CA ARG A 77 12.65 -6.75 -8.98
C ARG A 77 11.24 -7.26 -8.66
N LEU A 78 10.84 -7.18 -7.40
CA LEU A 78 9.47 -7.54 -6.99
C LEU A 78 8.44 -6.62 -7.64
N GLY A 79 8.67 -5.32 -7.66
CA GLY A 79 7.78 -4.35 -8.31
C GLY A 79 7.64 -4.56 -9.81
N LEU A 80 8.72 -4.93 -10.49
CA LEU A 80 8.69 -5.32 -11.89
C LEU A 80 7.83 -6.58 -12.09
N ASN A 81 8.05 -7.60 -11.29
CA ASN A 81 7.28 -8.84 -11.37
C ASN A 81 5.83 -8.67 -10.90
N GLU A 82 5.54 -7.67 -10.08
CA GLU A 82 4.18 -7.31 -9.67
C GLU A 82 3.30 -6.94 -10.86
N ILE A 83 3.86 -6.22 -11.84
CA ILE A 83 3.13 -5.89 -13.07
C ILE A 83 2.74 -7.18 -13.81
N TYR A 84 3.64 -8.16 -13.87
CA TYR A 84 3.33 -9.48 -14.44
C TYR A 84 2.34 -10.27 -13.59
N ALA A 85 2.48 -10.22 -12.28
CA ALA A 85 1.61 -10.93 -11.34
C ALA A 85 0.15 -10.45 -11.41
N ARG A 86 -0.08 -9.16 -11.68
CA ARG A 86 -1.43 -8.61 -11.90
C ARG A 86 -2.14 -9.27 -13.08
N HIS A 87 -1.38 -9.78 -14.05
CA HIS A 87 -1.88 -10.52 -15.20
C HIS A 87 -1.81 -12.04 -15.00
N HIS A 88 -1.77 -12.49 -13.75
CA HIS A 88 -1.77 -13.91 -13.37
C HIS A 88 -0.53 -14.69 -13.79
N CYS A 89 0.60 -14.01 -14.02
CA CYS A 89 1.85 -14.65 -14.39
C CYS A 89 2.35 -15.61 -13.31
N THR A 90 2.82 -16.77 -13.75
CA THR A 90 3.47 -17.76 -12.89
C THR A 90 4.98 -17.53 -12.88
N PHE A 91 5.59 -17.62 -11.71
CA PHE A 91 7.01 -17.38 -11.53
C PHE A 91 7.77 -18.69 -11.26
N LYS A 92 8.90 -18.88 -11.95
CA LYS A 92 9.79 -20.04 -11.76
C LYS A 92 10.70 -19.89 -10.54
N THR A 93 11.01 -18.66 -10.15
CA THR A 93 11.86 -18.37 -9.00
C THR A 93 11.05 -18.52 -7.71
N PRO A 94 11.41 -19.48 -6.83
CA PRO A 94 10.61 -19.77 -5.62
C PRO A 94 10.39 -18.57 -4.73
N GLU A 95 11.41 -17.75 -4.53
CA GLU A 95 11.37 -16.56 -3.70
C GLU A 95 10.32 -15.55 -4.18
N ILE A 96 10.24 -15.32 -5.48
CA ILE A 96 9.25 -14.43 -6.09
C ILE A 96 7.87 -15.07 -6.07
N ALA A 97 7.78 -16.35 -6.40
CA ALA A 97 6.54 -17.10 -6.38
C ALA A 97 5.90 -17.11 -4.99
N ASP A 98 6.69 -17.36 -3.95
CA ASP A 98 6.22 -17.38 -2.56
C ASP A 98 5.78 -15.99 -2.08
N TYR A 99 6.51 -14.95 -2.51
CA TYR A 99 6.12 -13.56 -2.21
C TYR A 99 4.73 -13.25 -2.73
N PHE A 100 4.45 -13.54 -4.01
CA PHE A 100 3.13 -13.24 -4.59
C PHE A 100 2.04 -14.18 -4.09
N LYS A 101 2.32 -15.44 -3.81
CA LYS A 101 1.35 -16.37 -3.20
C LYS A 101 0.85 -15.90 -1.85
N SER A 102 1.63 -15.10 -1.13
CA SER A 102 1.22 -14.50 0.14
C SER A 102 0.25 -13.33 -0.02
N LYS A 103 0.08 -12.82 -1.23
CA LYS A 103 -0.78 -11.67 -1.52
C LYS A 103 -2.21 -12.12 -1.78
N SER A 104 -3.17 -11.40 -1.21
CA SER A 104 -4.60 -11.73 -1.32
C SER A 104 -5.14 -11.57 -2.75
N TRP A 105 -4.58 -10.63 -3.51
CA TRP A 105 -5.01 -10.30 -4.87
C TRP A 105 -4.40 -11.20 -5.94
N TYR A 106 -3.34 -11.95 -5.61
CA TYR A 106 -2.62 -12.76 -6.60
C TYR A 106 -3.28 -14.13 -6.81
N SER A 107 -3.49 -14.46 -8.08
CA SER A 107 -3.94 -15.78 -8.50
C SER A 107 -3.12 -16.19 -9.72
N ALA A 108 -2.30 -17.23 -9.56
CA ALA A 108 -1.46 -17.71 -10.64
C ALA A 108 -2.26 -18.54 -11.66
N ASP A 109 -2.01 -18.27 -12.93
CA ASP A 109 -2.43 -19.13 -14.04
C ASP A 109 -1.19 -19.89 -14.54
N GLU A 110 -1.17 -21.19 -14.34
CA GLU A 110 -0.02 -22.04 -14.69
C GLU A 110 0.30 -22.05 -16.21
N THR A 111 -0.63 -21.59 -17.03
CA THR A 111 -0.43 -21.48 -18.48
C THR A 111 0.30 -20.18 -18.86
N LEU A 112 0.26 -19.17 -17.98
CA LEU A 112 0.87 -17.87 -18.22
C LEU A 112 2.23 -17.76 -17.54
N THR A 113 3.28 -17.88 -18.31
CA THR A 113 4.66 -17.71 -17.84
C THR A 113 5.21 -16.36 -18.27
N SER A 114 6.20 -15.85 -17.54
CA SER A 114 6.89 -14.60 -17.91
C SER A 114 7.51 -14.65 -19.30
N GLU A 115 7.94 -15.81 -19.75
CA GLU A 115 8.48 -16.03 -21.10
C GLU A 115 7.40 -15.85 -22.18
N MET A 116 6.21 -16.40 -21.96
CA MET A 116 5.08 -16.22 -22.88
C MET A 116 4.64 -14.76 -22.94
N MET A 117 4.55 -14.12 -21.77
CA MET A 117 4.15 -12.70 -21.68
C MET A 117 5.18 -11.78 -22.34
N ASN A 118 6.47 -12.07 -22.21
CA ASN A 118 7.54 -11.31 -22.86
C ASN A 118 7.50 -11.42 -24.39
N ASN A 119 7.05 -12.55 -24.92
CA ASN A 119 6.90 -12.73 -26.37
C ASN A 119 5.66 -12.01 -26.93
N HIS A 120 4.71 -11.66 -26.07
CA HIS A 120 3.44 -11.04 -26.44
C HIS A 120 3.09 -9.85 -25.54
N MET A 121 4.08 -9.01 -25.21
CA MET A 121 3.91 -7.93 -24.23
C MET A 121 2.75 -7.00 -24.53
N SER A 122 2.57 -6.62 -25.79
CA SER A 122 1.49 -5.73 -26.21
C SER A 122 0.08 -6.34 -26.12
N GLU A 123 -0.02 -7.65 -25.95
CA GLU A 123 -1.31 -8.34 -25.78
C GLU A 123 -1.72 -8.39 -24.30
N TYR A 124 -0.74 -8.50 -23.41
CA TYR A 124 -0.97 -8.63 -21.98
C TYR A 124 -0.91 -7.32 -21.21
N PHE A 125 -0.05 -6.37 -21.65
CA PHE A 125 0.21 -5.13 -20.94
C PHE A 125 -0.31 -3.91 -21.70
N ASN A 126 -0.84 -2.94 -20.97
CA ASN A 126 -1.18 -1.63 -21.54
C ASN A 126 0.07 -0.77 -21.75
N GLU A 127 -0.08 0.38 -22.40
CA GLU A 127 1.04 1.29 -22.69
C GLU A 127 1.75 1.81 -21.42
N ILE A 128 1.00 2.02 -20.35
CA ILE A 128 1.53 2.50 -19.07
C ILE A 128 2.38 1.41 -18.43
N GLU A 129 1.87 0.20 -18.37
CA GLU A 129 2.59 -0.96 -17.85
C GLU A 129 3.88 -1.23 -18.62
N LEU A 130 3.84 -1.18 -19.95
CA LEU A 130 5.02 -1.36 -20.82
C LEU A 130 6.10 -0.30 -20.55
N LYS A 131 5.71 0.95 -20.37
CA LYS A 131 6.64 2.03 -20.01
C LYS A 131 7.22 1.84 -18.63
N ASN A 132 6.39 1.41 -17.66
CA ASN A 132 6.83 1.15 -16.30
C ASN A 132 7.79 -0.04 -16.22
N ILE A 133 7.52 -1.11 -16.97
CA ILE A 133 8.44 -2.25 -17.08
C ILE A 133 9.81 -1.79 -17.58
N SER A 134 9.83 -1.02 -18.67
CA SER A 134 11.07 -0.49 -19.24
C SER A 134 11.76 0.46 -18.28
N PHE A 135 11.02 1.30 -17.59
CA PHE A 135 11.53 2.26 -16.62
C PHE A 135 12.20 1.56 -15.41
N ILE A 136 11.54 0.57 -14.82
CA ILE A 136 12.11 -0.19 -13.71
C ILE A 136 13.38 -0.94 -14.17
N GLN A 137 13.35 -1.56 -15.34
CA GLN A 137 14.51 -2.28 -15.89
C GLN A 137 15.72 -1.37 -16.11
N ALA A 138 15.49 -0.12 -16.49
CA ALA A 138 16.56 0.85 -16.69
C ALA A 138 17.21 1.33 -15.37
N HIS A 139 16.50 1.22 -14.25
CA HIS A 139 16.94 1.67 -12.93
C HIS A 139 17.45 0.53 -12.01
N ARG A 140 17.47 -0.67 -12.51
CA ARG A 140 18.01 -1.83 -11.80
C ARG A 140 19.47 -2.00 -12.03
#